data_39b4bc022cfe92652013f121f553b66c
#
_entry.id   39b4bc022cfe92652013f121f553b66c
#
_cell.length_a   1.000
_cell.length_b   1.000
_cell.length_c   1.000
_cell.angle_alpha   90.00
_cell.angle_beta   90.00
_cell.angle_gamma   90.00
#
_symmetry.space_group_name_H-M   'P 1'
#
loop_
_entity.id
_entity.type
_entity.pdbx_description
1 polymer ?
#
loop_
_entity_poly.entity_id
_entity_poly.type
_entity_poly.pdbx_seq_one_letter_code
_entity_poly.pdbx_strand_id
1 'polypeptide(L)'
;MTPSLFEMQREMRTRREAAVRRGVVAILDIGTSKVACLVLQFAPNVNAEPSMSEAVTVPTMGAFRVVGVGTTRSRGVRFGEIAVMDETERTIRTAVQRAQKMAGLRVDDVIVSFSGGRPRSYGLSGDINVENGEVTERDIGYAMAACEVPPYGDNRQPISAMPVSFTLDHQPGLSDPRGQVGNKLAVDMHMLTVN
;
A
#
# COMPACT_ATOMS: atom_id res chain seq x y z
N MET A 1 -19.52 7.35 7.43
CA MET A 1 -18.56 6.77 8.41
C MET A 1 -17.25 6.60 7.68
N THR A 2 -16.22 7.35 8.04
CA THR A 2 -14.91 7.24 7.41
C THR A 2 -14.27 5.94 7.89
N PRO A 3 -13.77 5.05 7.01
CA PRO A 3 -13.14 3.82 7.42
C PRO A 3 -11.92 4.12 8.30
N SER A 4 -11.65 3.28 9.28
CA SER A 4 -10.44 3.38 10.09
C SER A 4 -9.20 3.19 9.22
N LEU A 5 -8.04 3.72 9.65
CA LEU A 5 -6.77 3.52 8.94
C LEU A 5 -6.45 2.04 8.72
N PHE A 6 -6.82 1.20 9.65
CA PHE A 6 -6.65 -0.26 9.58
C PHE A 6 -7.53 -0.88 8.50
N GLU A 7 -8.82 -0.53 8.43
CA GLU A 7 -9.73 -1.02 7.38
C GLU A 7 -9.26 -0.61 6.00
N MET A 8 -8.82 0.63 5.84
CA MET A 8 -8.29 1.16 4.60
C MET A 8 -7.03 0.39 4.14
N GLN A 9 -6.11 0.09 5.06
CA GLN A 9 -4.91 -0.72 4.77
C GLN A 9 -5.25 -2.15 4.35
N ARG A 10 -6.15 -2.79 5.09
CA ARG A 10 -6.61 -4.15 4.78
C ARG A 10 -7.23 -4.20 3.38
N GLU A 11 -8.05 -3.22 3.04
CA GLU A 11 -8.66 -3.13 1.72
C GLU A 11 -7.62 -2.93 0.61
N MET A 12 -6.66 -2.02 0.81
CA MET A 12 -5.57 -1.77 -0.14
C MET A 12 -4.70 -3.01 -0.35
N ARG A 13 -4.38 -3.75 0.72
CA ARG A 13 -3.63 -5.01 0.65
C ARG A 13 -4.39 -6.05 -0.16
N THR A 14 -5.67 -6.26 0.16
CA THR A 14 -6.54 -7.22 -0.56
C THR A 14 -6.65 -6.89 -2.04
N ARG A 15 -6.83 -5.62 -2.39
CA ARG A 15 -6.88 -5.16 -3.79
C ARG A 15 -5.57 -5.41 -4.52
N ARG A 16 -4.43 -5.13 -3.89
CA ARG A 16 -3.11 -5.36 -4.47
C ARG A 16 -2.86 -6.84 -4.73
N GLU A 17 -3.16 -7.70 -3.77
CA GLU A 17 -3.01 -9.15 -3.92
C GLU A 17 -3.93 -9.72 -5.01
N ALA A 18 -5.16 -9.23 -5.10
CA ALA A 18 -6.09 -9.60 -6.17
C ALA A 18 -5.60 -9.15 -7.55
N ALA A 19 -5.00 -7.96 -7.66
CA ALA A 19 -4.43 -7.45 -8.90
C ALA A 19 -3.25 -8.31 -9.37
N VAL A 20 -2.34 -8.67 -8.47
CA VAL A 20 -1.20 -9.57 -8.77
C VAL A 20 -1.68 -10.96 -9.19
N ARG A 21 -2.69 -11.52 -8.52
CA ARG A 21 -3.29 -12.83 -8.91
C ARG A 21 -3.92 -12.82 -10.29
N ARG A 22 -4.49 -11.69 -10.73
CA ARG A 22 -5.00 -11.55 -12.10
C ARG A 22 -3.91 -11.52 -13.16
N GLY A 23 -2.68 -11.41 -12.76
CA GLY A 23 -1.52 -11.47 -13.63
C GLY A 23 -1.26 -10.19 -14.47
N VAL A 24 -2.04 -9.13 -14.30
CA VAL A 24 -1.87 -7.87 -15.01
C VAL A 24 -2.06 -6.70 -14.05
N VAL A 25 -1.07 -5.81 -13.99
CA VAL A 25 -1.10 -4.61 -13.16
C VAL A 25 -0.55 -3.42 -13.95
N ALA A 26 -1.15 -2.25 -13.82
CA ALA A 26 -0.55 -1.02 -14.30
C ALA A 26 0.17 -0.28 -13.16
N ILE A 27 1.28 0.36 -13.52
CA ILE A 27 1.97 1.32 -12.67
C ILE A 27 1.83 2.69 -13.33
N LEU A 28 1.32 3.66 -12.58
CA LEU A 28 1.16 5.03 -13.02
C LEU A 28 2.06 5.94 -12.20
N ASP A 29 3.01 6.59 -12.86
CA ASP A 29 3.87 7.61 -12.26
C ASP A 29 3.38 9.00 -12.70
N ILE A 30 2.99 9.82 -11.71
CA ILE A 30 2.46 11.16 -11.92
C ILE A 30 3.51 12.18 -11.48
N GLY A 31 4.30 12.63 -12.44
CA GLY A 31 5.36 13.61 -12.19
C GLY A 31 5.04 15.01 -12.74
N THR A 32 5.86 15.99 -12.37
CA THR A 32 5.72 17.39 -12.83
C THR A 32 6.04 17.55 -14.32
N SER A 33 6.98 16.78 -14.86
CA SER A 33 7.39 16.88 -16.26
C SER A 33 6.66 15.93 -17.19
N LYS A 34 6.37 14.74 -16.73
CA LYS A 34 5.71 13.67 -17.49
C LYS A 34 4.79 12.82 -16.59
N VAL A 35 3.79 12.24 -17.22
CA VAL A 35 3.02 11.13 -16.66
C VAL A 35 3.37 9.90 -17.47
N ALA A 36 3.69 8.80 -16.78
CA ALA A 36 4.03 7.53 -17.40
C ALA A 36 3.14 6.41 -16.86
N CYS A 37 2.69 5.53 -17.74
CA CYS A 37 1.96 4.32 -17.37
C CYS A 37 2.68 3.12 -17.96
N LEU A 38 2.95 2.12 -17.13
CA LEU A 38 3.49 0.83 -17.52
C LEU A 38 2.45 -0.25 -17.26
N VAL A 39 2.23 -1.15 -18.21
CA VAL A 39 1.40 -2.34 -18.03
C VAL A 39 2.35 -3.53 -17.87
N LEU A 40 2.27 -4.16 -16.70
CA LEU A 40 3.05 -5.33 -16.35
C LEU A 40 2.18 -6.57 -16.45
N GLN A 41 2.71 -7.61 -17.05
CA GLN A 41 2.13 -8.94 -17.06
C GLN A 41 3.05 -9.88 -16.29
N PHE A 42 2.49 -10.56 -15.30
CA PHE A 42 3.18 -11.56 -14.49
C PHE A 42 2.96 -12.95 -15.11
N ALA A 43 4.01 -13.75 -15.13
CA ALA A 43 3.85 -15.16 -15.46
C ALA A 43 3.01 -15.84 -14.37
N PRO A 44 2.06 -16.73 -14.72
CA PRO A 44 1.37 -17.51 -13.72
C PRO A 44 2.41 -18.30 -12.93
N ASN A 45 2.37 -18.15 -11.60
CA ASN A 45 3.29 -18.87 -10.72
C ASN A 45 2.81 -20.30 -10.62
N VAL A 46 3.34 -21.20 -11.46
CA VAL A 46 2.92 -22.61 -11.59
C VAL A 46 3.34 -23.44 -10.37
N ASN A 47 4.17 -22.89 -9.46
CA ASN A 47 4.78 -23.60 -8.34
C ASN A 47 4.58 -22.91 -6.97
N ALA A 48 3.60 -22.04 -6.81
CA ALA A 48 3.24 -21.55 -5.48
C ALA A 48 2.46 -22.66 -4.74
N GLU A 49 3.18 -23.57 -4.10
CA GLU A 49 2.63 -24.33 -2.98
C GLU A 49 2.10 -23.31 -1.95
N PRO A 50 0.89 -23.50 -1.40
CA PRO A 50 0.39 -22.66 -0.34
C PRO A 50 1.26 -22.87 0.91
N SER A 51 2.31 -22.09 1.02
CA SER A 51 3.13 -22.03 2.23
C SER A 51 2.25 -21.50 3.36
N MET A 52 2.04 -22.30 4.39
CA MET A 52 1.32 -21.98 5.63
C MET A 52 2.06 -20.93 6.48
N SER A 53 3.10 -20.30 5.98
CA SER A 53 3.80 -19.18 6.60
C SER A 53 3.43 -17.91 5.86
N GLU A 54 2.39 -17.23 6.30
CA GLU A 54 2.04 -15.87 5.88
C GLU A 54 2.93 -14.79 6.54
N ALA A 55 4.20 -15.03 6.70
CA ALA A 55 5.15 -13.93 6.76
C ALA A 55 4.93 -13.13 5.45
N VAL A 56 4.92 -11.79 5.53
CA VAL A 56 4.80 -10.88 4.38
C VAL A 56 5.73 -11.40 3.28
N THR A 57 5.26 -12.37 2.55
CA THR A 57 5.96 -12.87 1.39
C THR A 57 5.73 -11.77 0.38
N VAL A 58 6.70 -10.86 0.26
CA VAL A 58 6.89 -10.16 -0.99
C VAL A 58 6.80 -11.28 -2.03
N PRO A 59 5.78 -11.29 -2.92
CA PRO A 59 5.68 -12.36 -3.90
C PRO A 59 7.06 -12.41 -4.53
N THR A 60 7.74 -13.54 -4.42
CA THR A 60 9.02 -13.73 -5.12
C THR A 60 8.67 -13.34 -6.54
N MET A 61 9.19 -12.19 -7.00
CA MET A 61 8.74 -11.59 -8.25
C MET A 61 9.04 -12.61 -9.35
N GLY A 62 8.02 -13.42 -9.65
CA GLY A 62 8.03 -14.24 -10.83
C GLY A 62 8.30 -13.31 -12.00
N ALA A 63 9.01 -13.78 -13.02
CA ALA A 63 9.39 -12.96 -14.15
C ALA A 63 8.17 -12.18 -14.65
N PHE A 64 8.24 -10.87 -14.61
CA PHE A 64 7.22 -10.00 -15.19
C PHE A 64 7.72 -9.45 -16.53
N ARG A 65 6.80 -9.18 -17.42
CA ARG A 65 7.07 -8.50 -18.69
C ARG A 65 6.36 -7.16 -18.72
N VAL A 66 7.04 -6.12 -19.20
CA VAL A 66 6.40 -4.87 -19.58
C VAL A 66 5.75 -5.09 -20.95
N VAL A 67 4.43 -5.11 -21.00
CA VAL A 67 3.67 -5.37 -22.23
C VAL A 67 3.08 -4.10 -22.84
N GLY A 68 3.03 -3.00 -22.07
CA GLY A 68 2.55 -1.72 -22.56
C GLY A 68 3.22 -0.55 -21.85
N VAL A 69 3.49 0.50 -22.63
CA VAL A 69 4.07 1.76 -22.15
C VAL A 69 3.29 2.92 -22.75
N GLY A 70 2.89 3.85 -21.89
CA GLY A 70 2.27 5.10 -22.32
C GLY A 70 2.89 6.27 -21.57
N THR A 71 3.42 7.24 -22.29
CA THR A 71 3.95 8.46 -21.72
C THR A 71 3.33 9.68 -22.35
N THR A 72 3.19 10.74 -21.56
CA THR A 72 2.74 12.03 -22.04
C THR A 72 3.36 13.16 -21.22
N ARG A 73 3.50 14.33 -21.82
CA ARG A 73 3.95 15.53 -21.08
C ARG A 73 2.93 15.84 -20.00
N SER A 74 3.39 16.06 -18.77
CA SER A 74 2.53 16.43 -17.66
C SER A 74 1.90 17.80 -17.89
N ARG A 75 0.61 17.90 -17.60
CA ARG A 75 -0.15 19.15 -17.54
C ARG A 75 -0.97 19.12 -16.25
N GLY A 76 -1.14 20.30 -15.65
CA GLY A 76 -1.91 20.42 -14.41
C GLY A 76 -1.12 20.06 -13.14
N VAL A 77 0.11 19.54 -13.23
CA VAL A 77 1.00 19.28 -12.10
C VAL A 77 2.12 20.31 -12.06
N ARG A 78 2.33 20.96 -10.93
CA ARG A 78 3.40 21.95 -10.71
C ARG A 78 4.07 21.67 -9.37
N PHE A 79 5.40 21.60 -9.36
CA PHE A 79 6.20 21.36 -8.15
C PHE A 79 5.75 20.11 -7.35
N GLY A 80 5.32 19.08 -8.04
CA GLY A 80 4.80 17.85 -7.43
C GLY A 80 3.36 17.94 -6.92
N GLU A 81 2.69 19.08 -7.04
CA GLU A 81 1.30 19.28 -6.59
C GLU A 81 0.34 19.35 -7.79
N ILE A 82 -0.88 18.85 -7.61
CA ILE A 82 -1.93 18.99 -8.62
C ILE A 82 -2.48 20.42 -8.55
N ALA A 83 -2.11 21.22 -9.53
CA ALA A 83 -2.55 22.62 -9.64
C ALA A 83 -3.86 22.78 -10.44
N VAL A 84 -4.08 21.91 -11.45
CA VAL A 84 -5.29 21.92 -12.28
C VAL A 84 -5.76 20.47 -12.47
N MET A 85 -6.85 20.12 -11.79
CA MET A 85 -7.37 18.75 -11.75
C MET A 85 -7.73 18.22 -13.14
N ASP A 86 -8.51 18.97 -13.92
CA ASP A 86 -9.00 18.53 -15.25
C ASP A 86 -7.85 18.27 -16.23
N GLU A 87 -6.81 19.08 -16.22
CA GLU A 87 -5.63 18.87 -17.07
C GLU A 87 -4.85 17.63 -16.64
N THR A 88 -4.71 17.44 -15.33
CA THR A 88 -4.03 16.27 -14.76
C THR A 88 -4.80 15.00 -15.12
N GLU A 89 -6.11 14.99 -14.96
CA GLU A 89 -6.96 13.84 -15.32
C GLU A 89 -6.83 13.47 -16.80
N ARG A 90 -6.93 14.46 -17.72
CA ARG A 90 -6.77 14.24 -19.16
C ARG A 90 -5.39 13.66 -19.50
N THR A 91 -4.36 14.16 -18.82
CA THR A 91 -2.97 13.69 -18.99
C THR A 91 -2.83 12.24 -18.54
N ILE A 92 -3.34 11.90 -17.36
CA ILE A 92 -3.36 10.52 -16.82
C ILE A 92 -4.10 9.60 -17.78
N ARG A 93 -5.32 9.97 -18.18
CA ARG A 93 -6.16 9.18 -19.11
C ARG A 93 -5.43 8.90 -20.41
N THR A 94 -4.73 9.89 -20.94
CA THR A 94 -3.93 9.74 -22.18
C THR A 94 -2.79 8.74 -22.01
N ALA A 95 -2.04 8.81 -20.91
CA ALA A 95 -0.95 7.89 -20.64
C ALA A 95 -1.45 6.45 -20.47
N VAL A 96 -2.52 6.26 -19.71
CA VAL A 96 -3.14 4.94 -19.48
C VAL A 96 -3.66 4.34 -20.80
N GLN A 97 -4.39 5.12 -21.60
CA GLN A 97 -4.93 4.65 -22.88
C GLN A 97 -3.81 4.21 -23.85
N ARG A 98 -2.70 4.94 -23.91
CA ARG A 98 -1.54 4.57 -24.73
C ARG A 98 -0.93 3.26 -24.28
N ALA A 99 -0.74 3.07 -22.97
CA ALA A 99 -0.19 1.86 -22.41
C ALA A 99 -1.10 0.65 -22.68
N GLN A 100 -2.41 0.78 -22.47
CA GLN A 100 -3.41 -0.26 -22.73
C GLN A 100 -3.46 -0.62 -24.22
N LYS A 101 -3.42 0.38 -25.11
CA LYS A 101 -3.42 0.16 -26.56
C LYS A 101 -2.18 -0.63 -27.01
N MET A 102 -1.01 -0.30 -26.46
CA MET A 102 0.23 -1.04 -26.75
C MET A 102 0.18 -2.46 -26.19
N ALA A 103 -0.35 -2.64 -25.00
CA ALA A 103 -0.48 -3.95 -24.34
C ALA A 103 -1.52 -4.86 -25.01
N GLY A 104 -2.50 -4.30 -25.71
CA GLY A 104 -3.68 -5.03 -26.18
C GLY A 104 -4.58 -5.52 -25.04
N LEU A 105 -4.42 -4.98 -23.82
CA LEU A 105 -5.08 -5.40 -22.60
C LEU A 105 -5.80 -4.21 -21.93
N ARG A 106 -6.94 -4.50 -21.30
CA ARG A 106 -7.58 -3.58 -20.37
C ARG A 106 -7.00 -3.77 -18.99
N VAL A 107 -6.80 -2.68 -18.28
CA VAL A 107 -6.27 -2.68 -16.91
C VAL A 107 -7.33 -2.12 -15.98
N ASP A 108 -7.68 -2.88 -14.97
CA ASP A 108 -8.68 -2.51 -13.97
C ASP A 108 -8.03 -2.02 -12.67
N ASP A 109 -6.76 -2.38 -12.42
CA ASP A 109 -6.04 -2.00 -11.23
C ASP A 109 -4.77 -1.23 -11.58
N VAL A 110 -4.56 -0.14 -10.85
CA VAL A 110 -3.42 0.76 -11.04
C VAL A 110 -2.72 1.01 -9.72
N ILE A 111 -1.41 0.78 -9.67
CA ILE A 111 -0.55 1.25 -8.60
C ILE A 111 -0.07 2.65 -8.95
N VAL A 112 -0.38 3.62 -8.12
CA VAL A 112 -0.02 5.02 -8.37
C VAL A 112 1.23 5.39 -7.58
N SER A 113 2.23 5.94 -8.27
CA SER A 113 3.38 6.65 -7.70
C SER A 113 3.14 8.14 -7.86
N PHE A 114 3.12 8.85 -6.74
CA PHE A 114 2.90 10.29 -6.71
C PHE A 114 3.77 10.93 -5.62
N SER A 115 4.55 11.94 -5.98
CA SER A 115 5.50 12.60 -5.07
C SER A 115 4.95 13.88 -4.44
N GLY A 116 3.68 14.17 -4.63
CA GLY A 116 3.02 15.38 -4.15
C GLY A 116 2.46 15.26 -2.74
N GLY A 117 1.80 16.33 -2.28
CA GLY A 117 1.08 16.36 -1.01
C GLY A 117 1.97 16.55 0.21
N ARG A 118 3.24 16.91 0.04
CA ARG A 118 4.18 17.17 1.16
C ARG A 118 4.10 16.08 2.24
N PRO A 119 4.47 14.84 1.95
CA PRO A 119 4.30 13.72 2.86
C PRO A 119 5.06 13.97 4.18
N ARG A 120 4.45 13.58 5.30
CA ARG A 120 5.07 13.55 6.63
C ARG A 120 4.84 12.18 7.26
N SER A 121 5.87 11.73 7.96
CA SER A 121 5.89 10.47 8.68
C SER A 121 5.71 10.68 10.18
N TYR A 122 4.98 9.77 10.80
CA TYR A 122 4.78 9.71 12.25
C TYR A 122 4.99 8.27 12.72
N GLY A 123 5.77 8.10 13.78
CA GLY A 123 5.84 6.86 14.54
C GLY A 123 4.67 6.81 15.51
N LEU A 124 3.98 5.68 15.56
CA LEU A 124 2.92 5.40 16.51
C LEU A 124 3.28 4.14 17.26
N SER A 125 2.88 4.05 18.52
CA SER A 125 3.00 2.81 19.29
C SER A 125 1.73 2.59 20.10
N GLY A 126 1.42 1.32 20.32
CA GLY A 126 0.28 0.91 21.13
C GLY A 126 0.50 -0.48 21.66
N ASP A 127 -0.15 -0.81 22.76
CA ASP A 127 -0.05 -2.13 23.36
C ASP A 127 -1.38 -2.60 23.93
N ILE A 128 -1.51 -3.92 24.05
CA ILE A 128 -2.66 -4.60 24.65
C ILE A 128 -2.20 -5.80 25.48
N ASN A 129 -3.08 -6.27 26.36
CA ASN A 129 -2.94 -7.58 26.97
C ASN A 129 -3.58 -8.65 26.08
N VAL A 130 -2.90 -9.78 25.90
CA VAL A 130 -3.40 -10.94 25.15
C VAL A 130 -4.27 -11.79 26.07
N GLU A 131 -5.58 -11.84 25.81
CA GLU A 131 -6.54 -12.47 26.73
C GLU A 131 -6.38 -14.01 26.83
N ASN A 132 -6.07 -14.67 25.72
CA ASN A 132 -6.02 -16.14 25.64
C ASN A 132 -4.59 -16.72 25.66
N GLY A 133 -3.60 -15.90 25.91
CA GLY A 133 -2.19 -16.31 25.97
C GLY A 133 -1.56 -16.65 24.62
N GLU A 134 -2.33 -16.76 23.54
CA GLU A 134 -1.84 -16.94 22.17
C GLU A 134 -2.31 -15.77 21.30
N VAL A 135 -1.37 -15.16 20.59
CA VAL A 135 -1.65 -13.99 19.73
C VAL A 135 -2.43 -14.39 18.50
N THR A 136 -3.59 -13.76 18.34
CA THR A 136 -4.46 -13.93 17.17
C THR A 136 -4.41 -12.70 16.26
N GLU A 137 -4.97 -12.79 15.04
CA GLU A 137 -5.18 -11.65 14.14
C GLU A 137 -6.03 -10.54 14.80
N ARG A 138 -6.93 -10.92 15.69
CA ARG A 138 -7.78 -9.98 16.43
C ARG A 138 -6.97 -9.16 17.43
N ASP A 139 -6.03 -9.77 18.13
CA ASP A 139 -5.14 -9.09 19.07
C ASP A 139 -4.24 -8.10 18.32
N ILE A 140 -3.70 -8.47 17.16
CA ILE A 140 -2.96 -7.55 16.29
C ILE A 140 -3.83 -6.34 15.92
N GLY A 141 -5.07 -6.58 15.52
CA GLY A 141 -6.02 -5.50 15.22
C GLY A 141 -6.26 -4.56 16.39
N TYR A 142 -6.39 -5.09 17.60
CA TYR A 142 -6.56 -4.30 18.81
C TYR A 142 -5.31 -3.52 19.19
N ALA A 143 -4.12 -4.11 19.09
CA ALA A 143 -2.86 -3.42 19.34
C ALA A 143 -2.68 -2.23 18.38
N MET A 144 -2.97 -2.43 17.09
CA MET A 144 -2.94 -1.36 16.10
C MET A 144 -3.99 -0.26 16.37
N ALA A 145 -5.18 -0.63 16.82
CA ALA A 145 -6.24 0.32 17.17
C ALA A 145 -5.94 1.10 18.47
N ALA A 146 -5.12 0.54 19.36
CA ALA A 146 -4.68 1.19 20.59
C ALA A 146 -3.58 2.24 20.37
N CYS A 147 -3.02 2.32 19.15
CA CYS A 147 -2.00 3.32 18.84
C CYS A 147 -2.57 4.74 18.94
N GLU A 148 -1.89 5.57 19.72
CA GLU A 148 -2.23 6.99 19.82
C GLU A 148 -1.77 7.75 18.57
N VAL A 149 -2.71 8.39 17.89
CA VAL A 149 -2.43 9.19 16.69
C VAL A 149 -2.10 10.62 17.14
N PRO A 150 -0.86 11.11 16.92
CA PRO A 150 -0.52 12.48 17.28
C PRO A 150 -1.27 13.48 16.40
N PRO A 151 -1.49 14.71 16.88
CA PRO A 151 -2.09 15.76 16.08
C PRO A 151 -1.20 16.08 14.87
N TYR A 152 -1.71 15.94 13.68
CA TYR A 152 -0.98 16.17 12.42
C TYR A 152 -1.46 17.40 11.62
N GLY A 153 -2.41 18.18 12.18
CA GLY A 153 -2.96 19.41 11.60
C GLY A 153 -4.18 19.18 10.72
N ASP A 154 -5.08 20.18 10.73
CA ASP A 154 -6.41 20.09 10.11
C ASP A 154 -6.38 19.95 8.58
N ASN A 155 -5.29 20.40 7.94
CA ASN A 155 -5.14 20.35 6.48
C ASN A 155 -4.43 19.08 5.98
N ARG A 156 -4.21 18.11 6.85
CA ARG A 156 -3.51 16.88 6.49
C ARG A 156 -4.44 15.68 6.56
N GLN A 157 -4.19 14.74 5.65
CA GLN A 157 -4.95 13.49 5.60
C GLN A 157 -4.01 12.30 5.73
N PRO A 158 -4.31 11.32 6.59
CA PRO A 158 -3.55 10.08 6.62
C PRO A 158 -3.86 9.26 5.38
N ILE A 159 -2.81 8.78 4.71
CA ILE A 159 -2.91 7.97 3.50
C ILE A 159 -2.43 6.54 3.70
N SER A 160 -1.64 6.30 4.72
CA SER A 160 -1.12 4.98 5.05
C SER A 160 -0.77 4.90 6.53
N ALA A 161 -1.03 3.76 7.15
CA ALA A 161 -0.50 3.38 8.45
C ALA A 161 -0.16 1.90 8.40
N MET A 162 1.07 1.52 8.69
CA MET A 162 1.50 0.13 8.60
C MET A 162 2.32 -0.26 9.83
N PRO A 163 2.17 -1.49 10.32
CA PRO A 163 3.03 -2.00 11.37
C PRO A 163 4.46 -2.14 10.85
N VAL A 164 5.41 -1.74 11.67
CA VAL A 164 6.84 -1.84 11.43
C VAL A 164 7.40 -3.06 12.13
N SER A 165 7.04 -3.22 13.41
CA SER A 165 7.46 -4.34 14.24
C SER A 165 6.48 -4.58 15.39
N PHE A 166 6.53 -5.79 15.91
CA PHE A 166 5.80 -6.15 17.11
C PHE A 166 6.77 -6.54 18.23
N THR A 167 6.32 -6.36 19.46
CA THR A 167 7.01 -6.82 20.67
C THR A 167 6.04 -7.67 21.47
N LEU A 168 6.40 -8.92 21.75
CA LEU A 168 5.61 -9.80 22.60
C LEU A 168 6.35 -10.00 23.91
N ASP A 169 5.75 -9.56 25.04
CA ASP A 169 6.36 -9.48 26.35
C ASP A 169 7.69 -8.70 26.31
N HIS A 170 8.83 -9.43 26.29
CA HIS A 170 10.18 -8.85 26.25
C HIS A 170 10.93 -9.16 24.94
N GLN A 171 10.25 -9.73 23.94
CA GLN A 171 10.84 -10.10 22.65
C GLN A 171 10.47 -9.08 21.57
N PRO A 172 11.36 -8.13 21.25
CA PRO A 172 11.11 -7.12 20.23
C PRO A 172 11.44 -7.63 18.82
N GLY A 173 11.01 -6.87 17.81
CA GLY A 173 11.44 -7.07 16.42
C GLY A 173 10.72 -8.19 15.69
N LEU A 174 9.57 -8.62 16.17
CA LEU A 174 8.77 -9.62 15.49
C LEU A 174 8.09 -8.99 14.27
N SER A 175 8.19 -9.64 13.13
CA SER A 175 7.47 -9.25 11.91
C SER A 175 6.03 -9.78 11.89
N ASP A 176 5.81 -10.93 12.51
CA ASP A 176 4.50 -11.57 12.65
C ASP A 176 4.43 -12.31 14.01
N PRO A 177 3.61 -11.82 14.95
CA PRO A 177 3.47 -12.43 16.27
C PRO A 177 2.39 -13.51 16.34
N ARG A 178 1.64 -13.78 15.25
CA ARG A 178 0.52 -14.74 15.26
C ARG A 178 0.94 -16.14 15.66
N GLY A 179 0.15 -16.76 16.51
CA GLY A 179 0.40 -18.11 17.03
C GLY A 179 1.48 -18.17 18.10
N GLN A 180 2.11 -17.06 18.46
CA GLN A 180 3.07 -17.02 19.55
C GLN A 180 2.35 -16.87 20.90
N VAL A 181 2.94 -17.45 21.95
CA VAL A 181 2.40 -17.43 23.30
C VAL A 181 3.04 -16.29 24.08
N GLY A 182 2.19 -15.44 24.69
CA GLY A 182 2.65 -14.29 25.50
C GLY A 182 1.47 -13.56 26.12
N ASN A 183 1.77 -12.58 26.96
CA ASN A 183 0.76 -11.86 27.75
C ASN A 183 0.53 -10.43 27.28
N LYS A 184 1.56 -9.77 26.76
CA LYS A 184 1.50 -8.37 26.34
C LYS A 184 2.02 -8.22 24.91
N LEU A 185 1.17 -7.74 24.01
CA LEU A 185 1.53 -7.44 22.63
C LEU A 185 1.60 -5.94 22.43
N ALA A 186 2.76 -5.45 22.00
CA ALA A 186 2.95 -4.08 21.55
C ALA A 186 3.23 -4.04 20.05
N VAL A 187 2.86 -2.93 19.41
CA VAL A 187 3.11 -2.68 18.00
C VAL A 187 3.71 -1.29 17.81
N ASP A 188 4.75 -1.22 16.99
CA ASP A 188 5.25 0.03 16.43
C ASP A 188 4.73 0.18 15.01
N MET A 189 4.12 1.33 14.72
CA MET A 189 3.54 1.62 13.42
C MET A 189 4.15 2.86 12.79
N HIS A 190 4.11 2.91 11.49
CA HIS A 190 4.49 4.06 10.69
C HIS A 190 3.26 4.63 9.97
N MET A 191 2.90 5.88 10.28
CA MET A 191 1.81 6.59 9.62
C MET A 191 2.35 7.63 8.67
N LEU A 192 1.79 7.70 7.47
CA LEU A 192 2.09 8.70 6.46
C LEU A 192 0.87 9.60 6.22
N THR A 193 1.11 10.91 6.25
CA THR A 193 0.08 11.92 5.96
C THR A 193 0.48 12.82 4.81
N VAL A 194 -0.49 13.37 4.10
CA VAL A 194 -0.32 14.38 3.03
C VAL A 194 -1.24 15.57 3.26
N ASN A 195 -0.92 16.69 2.62
CA ASN A 195 -1.80 17.87 2.56
C ASN A 195 -2.94 17.65 1.58
#